data_a0f3a01396b9b47489221c97871593b8
#
_entry.id   a0f3a01396b9b47489221c97871593b8
#
_cell.length_a   1.000
_cell.length_b   1.000
_cell.length_c   1.000
_cell.angle_alpha   90.00
_cell.angle_beta   90.00
_cell.angle_gamma   90.00
#
_symmetry.space_group_name_H-M   'P 1'
#
loop_
_entity.id
_entity.type
_entity.pdbx_description
1 polymer ?
#
loop_
_entity_poly.entity_id
_entity_poly.type
_entity_poly.pdbx_seq_one_letter_code
_entity_poly.pdbx_strand_id
1 'polypeptide(L)'
;MIRMTEEQRAEFLRSTSLDIALMRTRFDEIDEQKIYEKGQRIGKKIGECIGRRQGEHIGRQQGELIGERKGEARQRRMLQQMLSIRIPMGEEEAELLQQLNGDELLLLSERYEMIKTSEDLAEQVHEIGNQKMNADDQFNQSLKVRSL
;
A
#
# COMPACT_ATOMS: atom_id res chain seq x y z
N MET A 1 -5.50 -79.88 -21.01
CA MET A 1 -4.84 -78.65 -21.39
C MET A 1 -5.46 -78.15 -22.70
N ILE A 2 -6.40 -77.21 -22.64
CA ILE A 2 -7.13 -76.68 -23.81
C ILE A 2 -6.19 -75.71 -24.55
N ARG A 3 -5.73 -76.09 -25.75
CA ARG A 3 -4.94 -75.23 -26.61
C ARG A 3 -5.88 -74.30 -27.40
N MET A 4 -5.83 -73.01 -27.13
CA MET A 4 -6.51 -72.03 -27.97
C MET A 4 -5.99 -72.06 -29.40
N THR A 5 -6.88 -71.92 -30.38
CA THR A 5 -6.49 -71.77 -31.80
C THR A 5 -5.85 -70.42 -32.02
N GLU A 6 -5.10 -70.27 -33.09
CA GLU A 6 -4.46 -68.97 -33.39
C GLU A 6 -5.45 -67.84 -33.58
N GLU A 7 -6.62 -68.13 -34.16
CA GLU A 7 -7.72 -67.16 -34.31
C GLU A 7 -8.28 -66.69 -32.96
N GLN A 8 -8.54 -67.67 -32.05
CA GLN A 8 -8.99 -67.32 -30.67
C GLN A 8 -7.98 -66.53 -29.91
N ARG A 9 -6.71 -66.77 -30.15
CA ARG A 9 -5.62 -65.99 -29.53
C ARG A 9 -5.53 -64.58 -30.09
N ALA A 10 -5.70 -64.38 -31.40
CA ALA A 10 -5.71 -63.07 -32.05
C ALA A 10 -6.92 -62.22 -31.61
N GLU A 11 -8.11 -62.88 -31.47
CA GLU A 11 -9.31 -62.17 -30.99
C GLU A 11 -9.21 -61.76 -29.53
N PHE A 12 -8.68 -62.63 -28.68
CA PHE A 12 -8.38 -62.29 -27.27
C PHE A 12 -7.40 -61.15 -27.13
N LEU A 13 -6.35 -61.12 -27.92
CA LEU A 13 -5.37 -60.00 -27.90
C LEU A 13 -5.96 -58.70 -28.41
N ARG A 14 -6.86 -58.71 -29.41
CA ARG A 14 -7.57 -57.52 -29.90
C ARG A 14 -8.55 -56.99 -28.85
N SER A 15 -9.34 -57.85 -28.23
CA SER A 15 -10.27 -57.39 -27.18
C SER A 15 -9.54 -56.81 -25.97
N THR A 16 -8.47 -57.48 -25.53
CA THR A 16 -7.66 -57.01 -24.38
C THR A 16 -6.95 -55.68 -24.66
N SER A 17 -6.45 -55.47 -25.90
CA SER A 17 -5.83 -54.23 -26.28
C SER A 17 -6.81 -53.04 -26.36
N LEU A 18 -8.05 -53.32 -26.82
CA LEU A 18 -9.13 -52.34 -26.84
C LEU A 18 -9.58 -51.97 -25.43
N ASP A 19 -9.71 -52.93 -24.53
CA ASP A 19 -10.07 -52.68 -23.12
C ASP A 19 -9.00 -51.88 -22.38
N ILE A 20 -7.72 -52.17 -22.65
CA ILE A 20 -6.61 -51.40 -22.09
C ILE A 20 -6.60 -49.96 -22.65
N ALA A 21 -6.84 -49.77 -23.95
CA ALA A 21 -6.92 -48.47 -24.56
C ALA A 21 -8.08 -47.63 -23.99
N LEU A 22 -9.27 -48.25 -23.84
CA LEU A 22 -10.43 -47.58 -23.22
C LEU A 22 -10.23 -47.25 -21.74
N MET A 23 -9.56 -48.12 -20.99
CA MET A 23 -9.19 -47.79 -19.60
C MET A 23 -8.21 -46.66 -19.53
N ARG A 24 -7.22 -46.62 -20.41
CA ARG A 24 -6.21 -45.54 -20.42
C ARG A 24 -6.82 -44.19 -20.71
N THR A 25 -7.67 -44.09 -21.75
CA THR A 25 -8.39 -42.83 -22.04
C THR A 25 -9.29 -42.37 -20.89
N ARG A 26 -9.95 -43.28 -20.21
CA ARG A 26 -10.78 -42.95 -19.03
C ARG A 26 -9.97 -42.47 -17.85
N PHE A 27 -8.80 -43.04 -17.60
CA PHE A 27 -7.91 -42.55 -16.54
C PHE A 27 -7.33 -41.17 -16.87
N ASP A 28 -6.94 -40.95 -18.11
CA ASP A 28 -6.39 -39.67 -18.57
C ASP A 28 -7.44 -38.56 -18.44
N GLU A 29 -8.69 -38.78 -18.84
CA GLU A 29 -9.78 -37.80 -18.68
C GLU A 29 -10.11 -37.46 -17.20
N ILE A 30 -10.11 -38.47 -16.33
CA ILE A 30 -10.40 -38.26 -14.90
C ILE A 30 -9.26 -37.50 -14.23
N ASP A 31 -8.02 -37.73 -14.60
CA ASP A 31 -6.87 -37.06 -14.05
C ASP A 31 -6.77 -35.61 -14.54
N GLU A 32 -7.08 -35.33 -15.82
CA GLU A 32 -7.13 -33.97 -16.37
C GLU A 32 -8.19 -33.12 -15.66
N GLN A 33 -9.39 -33.66 -15.43
CA GLN A 33 -10.43 -32.92 -14.70
C GLN A 33 -10.01 -32.59 -13.26
N LYS A 34 -9.40 -33.54 -12.54
CA LYS A 34 -8.91 -33.32 -11.18
C LYS A 34 -7.79 -32.29 -11.14
N ILE A 35 -6.88 -32.30 -12.12
CA ILE A 35 -5.80 -31.34 -12.24
C ILE A 35 -6.38 -29.94 -12.50
N TYR A 36 -7.36 -29.85 -13.41
CA TYR A 36 -8.04 -28.59 -13.72
C TYR A 36 -8.76 -27.99 -12.51
N GLU A 37 -9.56 -28.79 -11.79
CA GLU A 37 -10.26 -28.34 -10.57
C GLU A 37 -9.28 -27.91 -9.47
N LYS A 38 -8.21 -28.68 -9.29
CA LYS A 38 -7.16 -28.33 -8.33
C LYS A 38 -6.46 -27.03 -8.71
N GLY A 39 -6.18 -26.84 -9.99
CA GLY A 39 -5.62 -25.59 -10.52
C GLY A 39 -6.53 -24.40 -10.27
N GLN A 40 -7.82 -24.51 -10.53
CA GLN A 40 -8.80 -23.46 -10.26
C GLN A 40 -8.87 -23.11 -8.77
N ARG A 41 -8.92 -24.10 -7.87
CA ARG A 41 -8.96 -23.89 -6.42
C ARG A 41 -7.70 -23.15 -5.93
N ILE A 42 -6.54 -23.58 -6.42
CA ILE A 42 -5.27 -22.94 -6.07
C ILE A 42 -5.23 -21.51 -6.60
N GLY A 43 -5.58 -21.32 -7.87
CA GLY A 43 -5.61 -19.98 -8.48
C GLY A 43 -6.55 -19.03 -7.74
N LYS A 44 -7.74 -19.47 -7.37
CA LYS A 44 -8.69 -18.69 -6.57
C LYS A 44 -8.11 -18.31 -5.20
N LYS A 45 -7.53 -19.26 -4.46
CA LYS A 45 -6.92 -18.99 -3.15
C LYS A 45 -5.74 -18.01 -3.24
N ILE A 46 -4.90 -18.18 -4.26
CA ILE A 46 -3.77 -17.26 -4.49
C ILE A 46 -4.28 -15.87 -4.83
N GLY A 47 -5.25 -15.76 -5.74
CA GLY A 47 -5.86 -14.49 -6.11
C GLY A 47 -6.49 -13.76 -4.94
N GLU A 48 -7.27 -14.46 -4.11
CA GLU A 48 -7.87 -13.91 -2.89
C GLU A 48 -6.79 -13.44 -1.87
N CYS A 49 -5.73 -14.22 -1.69
CA CYS A 49 -4.63 -13.86 -0.78
C CYS A 49 -3.88 -12.63 -1.26
N ILE A 50 -3.54 -12.56 -2.55
CA ILE A 50 -2.85 -11.42 -3.16
C ILE A 50 -3.74 -10.17 -3.10
N GLY A 51 -4.99 -10.30 -3.52
CA GLY A 51 -5.95 -9.20 -3.53
C GLY A 51 -6.18 -8.61 -2.14
N ARG A 52 -6.31 -9.47 -1.11
CA ARG A 52 -6.43 -9.01 0.28
C ARG A 52 -5.19 -8.26 0.74
N ARG A 53 -3.98 -8.81 0.53
CA ARG A 53 -2.73 -8.13 0.93
C ARG A 53 -2.55 -6.79 0.24
N GLN A 54 -2.83 -6.72 -1.04
CA GLN A 54 -2.75 -5.47 -1.80
C GLN A 54 -3.78 -4.46 -1.30
N GLY A 55 -5.03 -4.89 -1.08
CA GLY A 55 -6.08 -4.05 -0.54
C GLY A 55 -5.76 -3.51 0.86
N GLU A 56 -5.25 -4.35 1.76
CA GLU A 56 -4.81 -3.94 3.10
C GLU A 56 -3.65 -2.93 3.03
N HIS A 57 -2.68 -3.16 2.17
CA HIS A 57 -1.53 -2.26 2.00
C HIS A 57 -1.96 -0.89 1.47
N ILE A 58 -2.73 -0.87 0.38
CA ILE A 58 -3.24 0.37 -0.22
C ILE A 58 -4.16 1.10 0.77
N GLY A 59 -5.06 0.36 1.43
CA GLY A 59 -5.98 0.94 2.41
C GLY A 59 -5.25 1.57 3.60
N ARG A 60 -4.17 0.95 4.08
CA ARG A 60 -3.34 1.52 5.15
C ARG A 60 -2.66 2.80 4.69
N GLN A 61 -1.97 2.79 3.55
CA GLN A 61 -1.29 3.98 3.03
C GLN A 61 -2.25 5.15 2.79
N GLN A 62 -3.41 4.88 2.19
CA GLN A 62 -4.43 5.91 1.98
C GLN A 62 -5.02 6.41 3.31
N GLY A 63 -5.24 5.51 4.27
CA GLY A 63 -5.73 5.86 5.59
C GLY A 63 -4.76 6.75 6.36
N GLU A 64 -3.48 6.44 6.34
CA GLU A 64 -2.41 7.24 6.94
C GLU A 64 -2.36 8.64 6.32
N LEU A 65 -2.29 8.73 4.99
CA LEU A 65 -2.25 10.02 4.29
C LEU A 65 -3.49 10.90 4.55
N ILE A 66 -4.68 10.28 4.56
CA ILE A 66 -5.93 11.00 4.90
C ILE A 66 -5.93 11.42 6.36
N GLY A 67 -5.42 10.57 7.26
CA GLY A 67 -5.29 10.83 8.68
C GLY A 67 -4.38 12.03 8.96
N GLU A 68 -3.21 12.04 8.36
CA GLU A 68 -2.24 13.15 8.45
C GLU A 68 -2.84 14.48 7.98
N ARG A 69 -3.41 14.50 6.78
CA ARG A 69 -4.05 15.72 6.23
C ARG A 69 -5.18 16.24 7.11
N LYS A 70 -6.01 15.34 7.67
CA LYS A 70 -7.08 15.74 8.59
C LYS A 70 -6.53 16.23 9.93
N GLY A 71 -5.44 15.63 10.41
CA GLY A 71 -4.72 16.05 11.60
C GLY A 71 -4.16 17.46 11.45
N GLU A 72 -3.42 17.71 10.39
CA GLU A 72 -2.86 19.02 10.06
C GLU A 72 -3.95 20.10 9.90
N ALA A 73 -5.03 19.78 9.20
CA ALA A 73 -6.15 20.72 9.04
C ALA A 73 -6.83 21.06 10.38
N ARG A 74 -6.89 20.10 11.32
CA ARG A 74 -7.41 20.34 12.68
C ARG A 74 -6.46 21.22 13.49
N GLN A 75 -5.17 20.90 13.47
CA GLN A 75 -4.15 21.72 14.15
C GLN A 75 -4.14 23.16 13.64
N ARG A 76 -4.19 23.34 12.33
CA ARG A 76 -4.25 24.65 11.68
C ARG A 76 -5.44 25.46 12.14
N ARG A 77 -6.64 24.85 12.16
CA ARG A 77 -7.85 25.52 12.66
C ARG A 77 -7.73 25.92 14.14
N MET A 78 -7.21 25.01 14.94
CA MET A 78 -7.03 25.26 16.36
C MET A 78 -6.08 26.44 16.60
N LEU A 79 -4.94 26.44 15.90
CA LEU A 79 -3.95 27.50 15.99
C LEU A 79 -4.52 28.84 15.48
N GLN A 80 -5.25 28.81 14.36
CA GLN A 80 -5.93 29.99 13.82
C GLN A 80 -6.94 30.58 14.82
N GLN A 81 -7.72 29.74 15.51
CA GLN A 81 -8.63 30.20 16.56
C GLN A 81 -7.89 30.80 17.76
N MET A 82 -6.79 30.19 18.18
CA MET A 82 -5.96 30.73 19.26
C MET A 82 -5.35 32.08 18.90
N LEU A 83 -4.79 32.19 17.69
CA LEU A 83 -4.20 33.43 17.20
C LEU A 83 -5.24 34.55 17.01
N SER A 84 -6.45 34.23 16.57
CA SER A 84 -7.52 35.23 16.37
C SER A 84 -7.96 35.96 17.65
N ILE A 85 -7.59 35.44 18.80
CA ILE A 85 -7.83 36.11 20.09
C ILE A 85 -6.84 37.26 20.30
N ARG A 86 -5.63 37.17 19.72
CA ARG A 86 -4.53 38.11 19.95
C ARG A 86 -4.29 39.07 18.80
N ILE A 87 -4.42 38.54 17.58
CA ILE A 87 -4.10 39.29 16.34
C ILE A 87 -5.32 39.21 15.40
N PRO A 88 -5.54 40.30 14.60
CA PRO A 88 -6.55 40.22 13.54
C PRO A 88 -6.11 39.18 12.50
N MET A 89 -6.94 38.17 12.28
CA MET A 89 -6.69 37.12 11.30
C MET A 89 -7.36 37.48 9.98
N GLY A 90 -6.57 37.94 9.03
CA GLY A 90 -6.94 38.19 7.64
C GLY A 90 -6.63 37.01 6.71
N GLU A 91 -6.74 37.25 5.41
CA GLU A 91 -6.39 36.24 4.39
C GLU A 91 -4.89 35.96 4.36
N GLU A 92 -4.05 36.96 4.56
CA GLU A 92 -2.59 36.87 4.55
C GLU A 92 -2.08 35.96 5.68
N GLU A 93 -2.58 36.16 6.91
CA GLU A 93 -2.23 35.31 8.05
C GLU A 93 -2.74 33.88 7.89
N ALA A 94 -3.93 33.70 7.31
CA ALA A 94 -4.47 32.39 7.02
C ALA A 94 -3.63 31.64 5.96
N GLU A 95 -3.13 32.33 4.93
CA GLU A 95 -2.25 31.76 3.91
C GLU A 95 -0.89 31.35 4.48
N LEU A 96 -0.31 32.15 5.39
CA LEU A 96 0.93 31.79 6.09
C LEU A 96 0.77 30.47 6.85
N LEU A 97 -0.35 30.28 7.53
CA LEU A 97 -0.64 29.02 8.23
C LEU A 97 -0.90 27.83 7.28
N GLN A 98 -1.39 28.09 6.06
CA GLN A 98 -1.61 27.03 5.07
C GLN A 98 -0.31 26.45 4.50
N GLN A 99 0.76 27.22 4.49
CA GLN A 99 2.06 26.79 3.98
C GLN A 99 2.78 25.84 4.95
N LEU A 100 2.39 25.82 6.23
CA LEU A 100 3.02 25.04 7.27
C LEU A 100 2.49 23.61 7.28
N ASN A 101 3.40 22.65 7.46
CA ASN A 101 3.09 21.25 7.72
C ASN A 101 2.77 20.99 9.21
N GLY A 102 2.44 19.73 9.58
CA GLY A 102 2.07 19.39 10.94
C GLY A 102 3.14 19.68 11.99
N ASP A 103 4.41 19.41 11.69
CA ASP A 103 5.54 19.65 12.61
C ASP A 103 5.80 21.15 12.77
N GLU A 104 5.73 21.91 11.69
CA GLU A 104 5.89 23.37 11.69
C GLU A 104 4.75 24.07 12.44
N LEU A 105 3.52 23.57 12.30
CA LEU A 105 2.38 24.04 13.08
C LEU A 105 2.54 23.76 14.59
N LEU A 106 3.15 22.64 14.94
CA LEU A 106 3.46 22.31 16.33
C LEU A 106 4.50 23.28 16.89
N LEU A 107 5.60 23.50 16.19
CA LEU A 107 6.63 24.48 16.58
C LEU A 107 6.07 25.90 16.72
N LEU A 108 5.19 26.29 15.80
CA LEU A 108 4.52 27.60 15.90
C LEU A 108 3.59 27.68 17.13
N SER A 109 2.92 26.57 17.47
CA SER A 109 2.07 26.51 18.66
C SER A 109 2.86 26.64 19.98
N GLU A 110 4.08 26.12 20.03
CA GLU A 110 4.99 26.27 21.16
C GLU A 110 5.43 27.73 21.34
N ARG A 111 5.56 28.47 20.23
CA ARG A 111 5.95 29.89 20.21
C ARG A 111 4.78 30.85 20.27
N TYR A 112 3.56 30.35 20.49
CA TYR A 112 2.34 31.14 20.51
C TYR A 112 2.41 32.39 21.42
N GLU A 113 3.09 32.29 22.56
CA GLU A 113 3.22 33.41 23.50
C GLU A 113 4.07 34.60 22.94
N MET A 114 4.96 34.32 22.00
CA MET A 114 5.80 35.31 21.36
C MET A 114 5.07 36.13 20.28
N ILE A 115 3.97 35.57 19.75
CA ILE A 115 3.19 36.16 18.68
C ILE A 115 2.17 37.15 19.27
N LYS A 116 2.39 38.45 19.09
CA LYS A 116 1.53 39.53 19.54
C LYS A 116 0.99 40.39 18.41
N THR A 117 1.65 40.35 17.25
CA THR A 117 1.29 41.12 16.05
C THR A 117 1.30 40.19 14.82
N SER A 118 0.71 40.65 13.71
CA SER A 118 0.81 39.94 12.42
C SER A 118 2.24 39.86 11.91
N GLU A 119 3.06 40.86 12.21
CA GLU A 119 4.48 40.89 11.86
C GLU A 119 5.27 39.81 12.61
N ASP A 120 5.01 39.66 13.93
CA ASP A 120 5.62 38.57 14.73
C ASP A 120 5.25 37.18 14.15
N LEU A 121 4.02 37.01 13.69
CA LEU A 121 3.58 35.75 13.06
C LEU A 121 4.40 35.48 11.80
N ALA A 122 4.54 36.44 10.91
CA ALA A 122 5.31 36.32 9.68
C ALA A 122 6.78 36.00 9.95
N GLU A 123 7.40 36.66 10.96
CA GLU A 123 8.77 36.42 11.38
C GLU A 123 8.96 34.99 11.91
N GLN A 124 8.06 34.51 12.79
CA GLN A 124 8.12 33.16 13.33
C GLN A 124 7.94 32.08 12.25
N VAL A 125 7.03 32.29 11.30
CA VAL A 125 6.83 31.37 10.16
C VAL A 125 8.11 31.33 9.30
N HIS A 126 8.72 32.46 9.03
CA HIS A 126 9.96 32.53 8.25
C HIS A 126 11.15 31.88 8.97
N GLU A 127 11.28 32.07 10.28
CA GLU A 127 12.31 31.39 11.08
C GLU A 127 12.16 29.87 11.06
N ILE A 128 10.94 29.35 11.21
CA ILE A 128 10.65 27.92 11.15
C ILE A 128 11.03 27.35 9.78
N GLY A 129 10.71 28.04 8.70
CA GLY A 129 11.10 27.66 7.34
C GLY A 129 12.61 27.59 7.14
N ASN A 130 13.35 28.59 7.66
CA ASN A 130 14.81 28.62 7.57
C ASN A 130 15.50 27.55 8.41
N GLN A 131 14.96 27.21 9.58
CA GLN A 131 15.49 26.11 10.40
C GLN A 131 15.42 24.77 9.68
N LYS A 132 14.35 24.52 8.93
CA LYS A 132 14.19 23.31 8.14
C LYS A 132 15.19 23.22 6.99
N MET A 133 15.36 24.30 6.22
CA MET A 133 16.35 24.33 5.13
C MET A 133 17.76 24.01 5.63
N ASN A 134 18.15 24.58 6.76
CA ASN A 134 19.46 24.31 7.36
C ASN A 134 19.61 22.86 7.86
N ALA A 135 18.55 22.24 8.39
CA ALA A 135 18.56 20.86 8.84
C ALA A 135 18.66 19.88 7.65
N ASP A 136 17.93 20.14 6.58
CA ASP A 136 17.95 19.32 5.36
C ASP A 136 19.30 19.41 4.65
N ASP A 137 19.93 20.60 4.62
CA ASP A 137 21.27 20.77 4.05
C ASP A 137 22.34 20.05 4.86
N GLN A 138 22.28 20.09 6.19
CA GLN A 138 23.20 19.32 7.05
C GLN A 138 23.03 17.82 6.88
N PHE A 139 21.79 17.35 6.76
CA PHE A 139 21.50 15.93 6.51
C PHE A 139 22.05 15.47 5.17
N ASN A 140 21.82 16.24 4.11
CA ASN A 140 22.32 15.94 2.76
C ASN A 140 23.86 15.98 2.69
N GLN A 141 24.53 16.88 3.42
CA GLN A 141 25.99 16.89 3.54
C GLN A 141 26.50 15.64 4.25
N SER A 142 25.83 15.23 5.33
CA SER A 142 26.22 14.02 6.08
C SER A 142 26.11 12.74 5.28
N LEU A 143 25.12 12.63 4.37
CA LEU A 143 24.95 11.52 3.44
C LEU A 143 26.05 11.48 2.37
N LYS A 144 26.47 12.64 1.86
CA LYS A 144 27.58 12.74 0.88
C LYS A 144 28.93 12.29 1.47
N VAL A 145 29.17 12.55 2.73
CA VAL A 145 30.42 12.13 3.42
C VAL A 145 30.46 10.61 3.70
N ARG A 146 29.29 9.95 3.81
CA ARG A 146 29.22 8.50 4.04
C ARG A 146 29.30 7.68 2.74
N SER A 147 29.23 8.31 1.59
CA SER A 147 29.30 7.65 0.27
C SER A 147 30.70 7.74 -0.40
N LEU A 148 31.70 8.23 0.30
CA LEU A 148 33.13 8.21 -0.03
C LEU A 148 33.86 7.22 0.85
#